data_9725a41064a7a266b883e706059fe771
#
_entry.id   9725a41064a7a266b883e706059fe771
#
_cell.length_a   1.000
_cell.length_b   1.000
_cell.length_c   1.000
_cell.angle_alpha   90.00
_cell.angle_beta   90.00
_cell.angle_gamma   90.00
#
_symmetry.space_group_name_H-M   'P 1'
#
loop_
_entity.id
_entity.type
_entity.pdbx_description
1 polymer ?
#
loop_
_entity_poly.entity_id
_entity_poly.type
_entity_poly.pdbx_seq_one_letter_code
_entity_poly.pdbx_strand_id
1 'polypeptide(L)'
;MVQLYYGSDTQNTHRVVQETILPLFKRAGVAVHDKLIPELCDNDWRDHDFFVLGVPTWYYGELQSDWEAYFDHFKTIDFKGKTVALFGLGDQWGYDEWFIDGVGILAEALIANGAELVCPWPTKGYDFQKSRALKNAGEFYGLALDEDNQYDLTHSRCEAWVKLVVAELDSRLTSIPLAV
;
A
#
# COMPACT_ATOMS: atom_id res chain seq x y z
N MET A 1 -12.12 11.11 -2.13
CA MET A 1 -10.70 11.56 -2.04
C MET A 1 -9.91 10.43 -1.39
N VAL A 2 -8.75 10.10 -1.92
CA VAL A 2 -7.87 9.04 -1.40
C VAL A 2 -6.83 9.65 -0.48
N GLN A 3 -6.57 9.03 0.67
CA GLN A 3 -5.44 9.35 1.54
C GLN A 3 -4.29 8.38 1.24
N LEU A 4 -3.14 8.89 0.83
CA LEU A 4 -1.96 8.09 0.50
C LEU A 4 -0.84 8.37 1.51
N TYR A 5 -0.54 7.37 2.37
CA TYR A 5 0.49 7.52 3.40
C TYR A 5 1.62 6.51 3.18
N TYR A 6 2.86 6.94 3.35
CA TYR A 6 4.01 6.08 3.04
C TYR A 6 5.26 6.44 3.83
N GLY A 7 6.14 5.45 4.01
CA GLY A 7 7.49 5.64 4.54
C GLY A 7 8.54 5.58 3.42
N SER A 8 9.66 6.28 3.59
CA SER A 8 10.75 6.27 2.60
C SER A 8 12.07 6.75 3.18
N ASP A 9 13.05 5.85 3.39
CA ASP A 9 14.40 6.22 3.86
C ASP A 9 15.32 6.61 2.69
N THR A 10 15.38 5.81 1.62
CA THR A 10 16.27 5.99 0.47
C THR A 10 15.65 6.72 -0.71
N GLN A 11 14.50 7.33 -0.51
CA GLN A 11 13.72 8.05 -1.52
C GLN A 11 13.11 7.19 -2.64
N ASN A 12 13.34 5.86 -2.69
CA ASN A 12 12.75 5.01 -3.74
C ASN A 12 11.22 5.01 -3.67
N THR A 13 10.62 4.77 -2.49
CA THR A 13 9.16 4.83 -2.32
C THR A 13 8.63 6.22 -2.63
N HIS A 14 9.29 7.26 -2.14
CA HIS A 14 8.92 8.65 -2.42
C HIS A 14 8.91 8.94 -3.92
N ARG A 15 9.96 8.55 -4.65
CA ARG A 15 10.03 8.71 -6.10
C ARG A 15 8.89 7.98 -6.82
N VAL A 16 8.63 6.72 -6.47
CA VAL A 16 7.51 5.95 -7.06
C VAL A 16 6.17 6.64 -6.80
N VAL A 17 5.95 7.16 -5.60
CA VAL A 17 4.73 7.89 -5.26
C VAL A 17 4.63 9.17 -6.09
N GLN A 18 5.65 10.04 -6.05
CA GLN A 18 5.59 11.37 -6.66
C GLN A 18 5.63 11.33 -8.20
N GLU A 19 6.46 10.45 -8.78
CA GLU A 19 6.68 10.42 -10.22
C GLU A 19 5.76 9.44 -10.96
N THR A 20 5.13 8.49 -10.24
CA THR A 20 4.31 7.47 -10.89
C THR A 20 2.89 7.40 -10.33
N ILE A 21 2.70 7.11 -9.04
CA ILE A 21 1.38 6.83 -8.48
C ILE A 21 0.48 8.08 -8.49
N LEU A 22 0.96 9.21 -7.98
CA LEU A 22 0.18 10.46 -7.95
C LEU A 22 -0.19 10.97 -9.35
N PRO A 23 0.72 11.00 -10.36
CA PRO A 23 0.35 11.31 -11.74
C PRO A 23 -0.70 10.38 -12.34
N LEU A 24 -0.68 9.08 -12.00
CA LEU A 24 -1.67 8.11 -12.45
C LEU A 24 -3.06 8.40 -11.86
N PHE A 25 -3.16 8.66 -10.56
CA PHE A 25 -4.42 9.07 -9.92
C PHE A 25 -4.94 10.39 -10.49
N LYS A 26 -4.06 11.37 -10.67
CA LYS A 26 -4.42 12.66 -11.29
C LYS A 26 -4.98 12.48 -12.71
N ARG A 27 -4.37 11.61 -13.51
CA ARG A 27 -4.85 11.26 -14.86
C ARG A 27 -6.22 10.58 -14.83
N ALA A 28 -6.49 9.79 -13.79
CA ALA A 28 -7.79 9.17 -13.56
C ALA A 28 -8.85 10.12 -12.95
N GLY A 29 -8.51 11.39 -12.72
CA GLY A 29 -9.44 12.36 -12.12
C GLY A 29 -9.68 12.20 -10.63
N VAL A 30 -8.85 11.40 -9.93
CA VAL A 30 -8.98 11.15 -8.49
C VAL A 30 -8.07 12.10 -7.71
N ALA A 31 -8.67 12.83 -6.76
CA ALA A 31 -7.92 13.64 -5.81
C ALA A 31 -7.26 12.76 -4.76
N VAL A 32 -5.95 12.94 -4.56
CA VAL A 32 -5.15 12.26 -3.55
C VAL A 32 -4.52 13.29 -2.63
N HIS A 33 -4.56 13.03 -1.34
CA HIS A 33 -3.80 13.76 -0.32
C HIS A 33 -2.71 12.81 0.19
N ASP A 34 -1.46 13.15 -0.06
CA ASP A 34 -0.33 12.32 0.33
C ASP A 34 0.43 12.92 1.51
N LYS A 35 0.93 12.03 2.40
CA LYS A 35 1.77 12.36 3.55
C LYS A 35 2.82 11.28 3.79
N LEU A 36 3.96 11.72 4.31
CA LEU A 36 4.92 10.83 4.95
C LEU A 36 4.43 10.39 6.34
N ILE A 37 4.81 9.20 6.79
CA ILE A 37 4.39 8.65 8.10
C ILE A 37 4.69 9.60 9.27
N PRO A 38 5.85 10.28 9.35
CA PRO A 38 6.13 11.21 10.44
C PRO A 38 5.23 12.46 10.48
N GLU A 39 4.51 12.74 9.40
CA GLU A 39 3.62 13.92 9.29
C GLU A 39 2.19 13.62 9.77
N LEU A 40 1.90 12.36 10.11
CA LEU A 40 0.55 11.91 10.46
C LEU A 40 0.17 12.29 11.89
N CYS A 41 -1.11 12.58 12.05
CA CYS A 41 -1.78 12.75 13.33
C CYS A 41 -3.06 11.91 13.39
N ASP A 42 -3.69 11.80 14.57
CA ASP A 42 -4.88 10.96 14.77
C ASP A 42 -6.06 11.34 13.85
N ASN A 43 -6.19 12.60 13.49
CA ASN A 43 -7.27 13.06 12.62
C ASN A 43 -7.13 12.53 11.19
N ASP A 44 -5.89 12.30 10.73
CA ASP A 44 -5.64 11.74 9.39
C ASP A 44 -6.26 10.35 9.23
N TRP A 45 -6.37 9.60 10.31
CA TRP A 45 -7.01 8.28 10.31
C TRP A 45 -8.51 8.34 10.58
N ARG A 46 -8.96 9.28 11.42
CA ARG A 46 -10.34 9.36 11.86
C ARG A 46 -11.28 9.89 10.79
N ASP A 47 -10.86 10.93 10.08
CA ASP A 47 -11.74 11.73 9.23
C ASP A 47 -11.89 11.18 7.81
N HIS A 48 -11.30 10.01 7.53
CA HIS A 48 -11.28 9.41 6.21
C HIS A 48 -11.54 7.90 6.25
N ASP A 49 -12.04 7.35 5.13
CA ASP A 49 -12.45 5.95 5.04
C ASP A 49 -11.73 5.17 3.93
N PHE A 50 -10.97 5.84 3.04
CA PHE A 50 -10.26 5.18 1.96
C PHE A 50 -8.78 5.56 1.96
N PHE A 51 -7.92 4.56 2.15
CA PHE A 51 -6.48 4.73 2.29
C PHE A 51 -5.70 3.92 1.26
N VAL A 52 -4.58 4.48 0.84
CA VAL A 52 -3.49 3.79 0.13
C VAL A 52 -2.26 3.89 1.01
N LEU A 53 -1.69 2.76 1.40
CA LEU A 53 -0.52 2.75 2.27
C LEU A 53 0.68 2.14 1.56
N GLY A 54 1.81 2.84 1.61
CA GLY A 54 3.07 2.44 1.00
C GLY A 54 4.14 2.10 2.02
N VAL A 55 4.76 0.91 1.90
CA VAL A 55 5.78 0.45 2.82
C VAL A 55 6.92 -0.26 2.10
N PRO A 56 8.17 0.24 2.17
CA PRO A 56 9.33 -0.54 1.75
C PRO A 56 9.69 -1.58 2.82
N THR A 57 10.20 -2.72 2.37
CA THR A 57 10.74 -3.76 3.25
C THR A 57 12.24 -3.59 3.37
N TRP A 58 12.74 -3.63 4.59
CA TRP A 58 14.15 -3.48 4.89
C TRP A 58 14.75 -4.78 5.44
N TYR A 59 16.03 -4.98 5.20
CA TYR A 59 16.83 -6.10 5.73
C TYR A 59 16.10 -7.45 5.61
N TYR A 60 15.92 -8.13 6.73
CA TYR A 60 15.32 -9.46 6.83
C TYR A 60 13.81 -9.41 7.11
N GLY A 61 13.09 -8.61 6.34
CA GLY A 61 11.64 -8.48 6.47
C GLY A 61 11.19 -7.42 7.47
N GLU A 62 12.05 -6.46 7.78
CA GLU A 62 11.78 -5.39 8.76
C GLU A 62 10.99 -4.23 8.12
N LEU A 63 10.27 -3.49 8.96
CA LEU A 63 9.65 -2.25 8.54
C LEU A 63 10.72 -1.16 8.34
N GLN A 64 10.44 -0.25 7.43
CA GLN A 64 11.21 0.97 7.25
C GLN A 64 11.12 1.85 8.52
N SER A 65 12.14 2.66 8.81
CA SER A 65 12.35 3.35 10.08
C SER A 65 11.15 4.17 10.56
N ASP A 66 10.49 4.93 9.70
CA ASP A 66 9.31 5.74 10.08
C ASP A 66 8.12 4.84 10.42
N TRP A 67 7.91 3.78 9.63
CA TRP A 67 6.87 2.79 9.92
C TRP A 67 7.16 2.04 11.22
N GLU A 68 8.41 1.65 11.47
CA GLU A 68 8.80 0.97 12.71
C GLU A 68 8.52 1.85 13.93
N ALA A 69 8.94 3.12 13.88
CA ALA A 69 8.70 4.09 14.96
C ALA A 69 7.20 4.36 15.19
N TYR A 70 6.39 4.31 14.14
CA TYR A 70 4.96 4.59 14.20
C TYR A 70 4.11 3.35 14.48
N PHE A 71 4.66 2.14 14.32
CA PHE A 71 3.89 0.90 14.27
C PHE A 71 3.11 0.57 15.54
N ASP A 72 3.66 0.86 16.72
CA ASP A 72 2.95 0.64 17.97
C ASP A 72 1.70 1.52 18.07
N HIS A 73 1.77 2.76 17.63
CA HIS A 73 0.61 3.63 17.52
C HIS A 73 -0.36 3.14 16.44
N PHE A 74 0.13 2.76 15.26
CA PHE A 74 -0.67 2.25 14.16
C PHE A 74 -1.55 1.06 14.57
N LYS A 75 -1.05 0.15 15.38
CA LYS A 75 -1.81 -0.99 15.92
C LYS A 75 -2.96 -0.58 16.86
N THR A 76 -3.02 0.65 17.35
CA THR A 76 -4.11 1.14 18.20
C THR A 76 -5.25 1.80 17.44
N ILE A 77 -5.08 2.06 16.14
CA ILE A 77 -6.06 2.76 15.31
C ILE A 77 -7.23 1.81 15.00
N ASP A 78 -8.45 2.28 15.19
CA ASP A 78 -9.66 1.56 14.75
C ASP A 78 -9.88 1.74 13.25
N PHE A 79 -9.77 0.65 12.51
CA PHE A 79 -9.99 0.62 11.06
C PHE A 79 -11.35 0.05 10.65
N LYS A 80 -12.28 -0.16 11.58
CA LYS A 80 -13.62 -0.64 11.23
C LYS A 80 -14.32 0.31 10.27
N GLY A 81 -14.84 -0.24 9.17
CA GLY A 81 -15.49 0.52 8.12
C GLY A 81 -14.53 1.26 7.17
N LYS A 82 -13.22 1.11 7.38
CA LYS A 82 -12.21 1.72 6.52
C LYS A 82 -11.67 0.71 5.49
N THR A 83 -11.43 1.23 4.30
CA THR A 83 -10.91 0.48 3.16
C THR A 83 -9.46 0.84 2.91
N VAL A 84 -8.61 -0.16 2.76
CA VAL A 84 -7.18 0.06 2.58
C VAL A 84 -6.65 -0.75 1.40
N ALA A 85 -5.97 -0.08 0.48
CA ALA A 85 -5.14 -0.69 -0.55
C ALA A 85 -3.66 -0.54 -0.17
N LEU A 86 -2.87 -1.59 -0.35
CA LEU A 86 -1.46 -1.63 0.04
C LEU A 86 -0.56 -1.68 -1.18
N PHE A 87 0.62 -1.06 -1.08
CA PHE A 87 1.74 -1.32 -1.97
C PHE A 87 3.05 -1.36 -1.21
N GLY A 88 4.01 -2.10 -1.72
CA GLY A 88 5.32 -2.20 -1.09
C GLY A 88 6.45 -2.37 -2.08
N LEU A 89 7.64 -1.94 -1.64
CA LEU A 89 8.89 -2.14 -2.34
C LEU A 89 9.71 -3.21 -1.63
N GLY A 90 10.37 -4.07 -2.41
CA GLY A 90 11.29 -5.09 -1.91
C GLY A 90 12.22 -5.55 -3.03
N ASP A 91 13.24 -6.33 -2.66
CA ASP A 91 14.18 -6.94 -3.57
C ASP A 91 13.95 -8.47 -3.58
N GLN A 92 13.35 -8.95 -4.66
CA GLN A 92 12.95 -10.35 -4.78
C GLN A 92 14.13 -11.33 -4.94
N TRP A 93 15.34 -10.84 -5.25
CA TRP A 93 16.53 -11.67 -5.40
C TRP A 93 17.52 -11.54 -4.26
N GLY A 94 17.78 -10.32 -3.78
CA GLY A 94 18.67 -10.09 -2.66
C GLY A 94 18.07 -10.49 -1.32
N TYR A 95 16.74 -10.40 -1.19
CA TYR A 95 15.97 -10.69 0.02
C TYR A 95 14.76 -11.57 -0.28
N ASP A 96 14.95 -12.65 -1.02
CA ASP A 96 13.92 -13.54 -1.56
C ASP A 96 13.06 -14.26 -0.51
N GLU A 97 13.57 -14.45 0.72
CA GLU A 97 12.81 -15.03 1.83
C GLU A 97 11.93 -14.00 2.58
N TRP A 98 12.08 -12.70 2.27
CA TRP A 98 11.41 -11.59 2.95
C TRP A 98 10.78 -10.57 1.96
N PHE A 99 10.53 -11.04 0.73
CA PHE A 99 10.05 -10.16 -0.34
C PHE A 99 8.76 -9.44 0.06
N ILE A 100 8.79 -8.10 0.11
CA ILE A 100 7.71 -7.19 0.52
C ILE A 100 7.03 -7.54 1.85
N ASP A 101 7.75 -8.12 2.81
CA ASP A 101 7.21 -8.51 4.12
C ASP A 101 6.57 -7.35 4.88
N GLY A 102 7.03 -6.12 4.68
CA GLY A 102 6.41 -4.92 5.25
C GLY A 102 4.92 -4.80 4.90
N VAL A 103 4.53 -5.17 3.67
CA VAL A 103 3.10 -5.22 3.28
C VAL A 103 2.34 -6.23 4.13
N GLY A 104 2.92 -7.41 4.37
CA GLY A 104 2.32 -8.44 5.21
C GLY A 104 2.15 -7.99 6.66
N ILE A 105 3.17 -7.32 7.22
CA ILE A 105 3.13 -6.78 8.58
C ILE A 105 1.99 -5.76 8.73
N LEU A 106 1.85 -4.83 7.77
CA LEU A 106 0.75 -3.86 7.80
C LEU A 106 -0.60 -4.54 7.58
N ALA A 107 -0.69 -5.52 6.67
CA ALA A 107 -1.92 -6.25 6.40
C ALA A 107 -2.44 -6.98 7.64
N GLU A 108 -1.58 -7.66 8.39
CA GLU A 108 -1.93 -8.34 9.63
C GLU A 108 -2.51 -7.37 10.67
N ALA A 109 -1.86 -6.21 10.87
CA ALA A 109 -2.33 -5.20 11.82
C ALA A 109 -3.67 -4.58 11.39
N LEU A 110 -3.82 -4.26 10.10
CA LEU A 110 -5.04 -3.70 9.52
C LEU A 110 -6.23 -4.65 9.67
N ILE A 111 -6.04 -5.93 9.34
CA ILE A 111 -7.08 -6.96 9.47
C ILE A 111 -7.48 -7.13 10.94
N ALA A 112 -6.51 -7.19 11.85
CA ALA A 112 -6.76 -7.30 13.30
C ALA A 112 -7.58 -6.12 13.83
N ASN A 113 -7.41 -4.93 13.24
CA ASN A 113 -8.10 -3.70 13.63
C ASN A 113 -9.35 -3.40 12.80
N GLY A 114 -9.80 -4.35 11.96
CA GLY A 114 -11.10 -4.29 11.29
C GLY A 114 -11.10 -3.62 9.92
N ALA A 115 -9.94 -3.34 9.31
CA ALA A 115 -9.86 -2.82 7.96
C ALA A 115 -10.34 -3.84 6.91
N GLU A 116 -10.93 -3.34 5.85
CA GLU A 116 -11.16 -4.08 4.62
C GLU A 116 -9.98 -3.85 3.66
N LEU A 117 -9.20 -4.92 3.39
CA LEU A 117 -8.11 -4.85 2.42
C LEU A 117 -8.61 -5.12 1.02
N VAL A 118 -8.26 -4.24 0.08
CA VAL A 118 -8.69 -4.29 -1.31
C VAL A 118 -7.52 -4.27 -2.29
N CYS A 119 -7.80 -4.55 -3.56
CA CYS A 119 -6.82 -4.50 -4.65
C CYS A 119 -5.61 -5.42 -4.43
N PRO A 120 -5.81 -6.72 -4.15
CA PRO A 120 -4.73 -7.69 -4.09
C PRO A 120 -3.99 -7.73 -5.43
N TRP A 121 -2.73 -8.18 -5.41
CA TRP A 121 -1.87 -8.20 -6.58
C TRP A 121 -1.36 -9.62 -6.88
N PRO A 122 -1.33 -10.06 -8.16
CA PRO A 122 -0.90 -11.41 -8.49
C PRO A 122 0.60 -11.63 -8.21
N THR A 123 0.94 -12.84 -7.75
CA THR A 123 2.34 -13.25 -7.55
C THR A 123 3.05 -13.60 -8.86
N LYS A 124 2.31 -13.71 -9.95
CA LYS A 124 2.88 -14.05 -11.28
C LYS A 124 3.85 -12.97 -11.76
N GLY A 125 5.05 -13.39 -12.15
CA GLY A 125 6.08 -12.49 -12.67
C GLY A 125 7.09 -12.04 -11.61
N TYR A 126 7.03 -12.65 -10.42
CA TYR A 126 8.02 -12.50 -9.37
C TYR A 126 8.70 -13.83 -9.07
N ASP A 127 9.97 -13.76 -8.67
CA ASP A 127 10.81 -14.91 -8.31
C ASP A 127 11.35 -14.71 -6.89
N PHE A 128 10.63 -15.22 -5.91
CA PHE A 128 10.94 -15.12 -4.48
C PHE A 128 10.69 -16.48 -3.79
N GLN A 129 11.31 -16.71 -2.66
CA GLN A 129 11.12 -17.95 -1.89
C GLN A 129 9.96 -17.85 -0.90
N LYS A 130 9.88 -16.73 -0.16
CA LYS A 130 8.86 -16.49 0.88
C LYS A 130 8.42 -15.03 0.90
N SER A 131 7.21 -14.80 1.39
CA SER A 131 6.69 -13.46 1.67
C SER A 131 5.55 -13.52 2.68
N ARG A 132 5.59 -12.67 3.69
CA ARG A 132 4.45 -12.45 4.60
C ARG A 132 3.29 -11.73 3.92
N ALA A 133 3.56 -11.06 2.80
CA ALA A 133 2.54 -10.34 2.04
C ALA A 133 1.60 -11.26 1.27
N LEU A 134 1.79 -12.58 1.28
CA LEU A 134 0.91 -13.53 0.61
C LEU A 134 -0.46 -13.57 1.30
N LYS A 135 -1.49 -13.12 0.57
CA LYS A 135 -2.89 -13.31 0.93
C LYS A 135 -3.33 -14.78 0.69
N ASN A 136 -2.79 -15.37 -0.37
CA ASN A 136 -2.94 -16.77 -0.77
C ASN A 136 -1.80 -17.14 -1.73
N ALA A 137 -1.79 -18.38 -2.24
CA ALA A 137 -0.71 -18.88 -3.11
C ALA A 137 -0.55 -18.09 -4.43
N GLY A 138 -1.54 -17.34 -4.87
CA GLY A 138 -1.54 -16.62 -6.15
C GLY A 138 -1.56 -15.11 -6.04
N GLU A 139 -1.70 -14.56 -4.83
CA GLU A 139 -1.90 -13.12 -4.62
C GLU A 139 -1.21 -12.61 -3.37
N PHE A 140 -0.62 -11.42 -3.50
CA PHE A 140 -0.22 -10.58 -2.37
C PHE A 140 -1.41 -9.73 -1.86
N TYR A 141 -1.34 -9.25 -0.63
CA TYR A 141 -2.29 -8.29 -0.07
C TYR A 141 -2.30 -6.93 -0.78
N GLY A 142 -1.27 -6.59 -1.55
CA GLY A 142 -1.14 -5.33 -2.26
C GLY A 142 -0.11 -5.38 -3.37
N LEU A 143 0.07 -4.28 -4.09
CA LEU A 143 1.01 -4.16 -5.19
C LEU A 143 2.45 -4.39 -4.73
N ALA A 144 3.15 -5.31 -5.38
CA ALA A 144 4.57 -5.58 -5.20
C ALA A 144 5.40 -4.83 -6.25
N LEU A 145 6.41 -4.08 -5.80
CA LEU A 145 7.37 -3.38 -6.66
C LEU A 145 8.78 -3.80 -6.30
N ASP A 146 9.62 -3.94 -7.32
CA ASP A 146 11.04 -4.28 -7.18
C ASP A 146 11.86 -3.31 -8.03
N GLU A 147 12.34 -2.23 -7.39
CA GLU A 147 13.12 -1.19 -8.05
C GLU A 147 14.57 -1.61 -8.32
N ASP A 148 15.03 -2.67 -7.66
CA ASP A 148 16.39 -3.18 -7.82
C ASP A 148 16.52 -4.09 -9.04
N ASN A 149 15.51 -4.93 -9.32
CA ASN A 149 15.58 -5.95 -10.36
C ASN A 149 14.57 -5.77 -11.50
N GLN A 150 13.46 -5.06 -11.28
CA GLN A 150 12.35 -4.93 -12.22
C GLN A 150 11.81 -3.48 -12.31
N TYR A 151 12.69 -2.47 -12.20
CA TYR A 151 12.31 -1.05 -12.24
C TYR A 151 11.58 -0.67 -13.53
N ASP A 152 11.88 -1.33 -14.64
CA ASP A 152 11.24 -1.15 -15.94
C ASP A 152 9.75 -1.56 -15.93
N LEU A 153 9.34 -2.40 -14.99
CA LEU A 153 7.94 -2.83 -14.82
C LEU A 153 7.15 -1.94 -13.84
N THR A 154 7.81 -1.07 -13.08
CA THR A 154 7.17 -0.25 -12.05
C THR A 154 6.03 0.58 -12.60
N HIS A 155 6.24 1.32 -13.69
CA HIS A 155 5.17 2.16 -14.27
C HIS A 155 3.96 1.33 -14.71
N SER A 156 4.18 0.23 -15.42
CA SER A 156 3.09 -0.62 -15.93
C SER A 156 2.30 -1.30 -14.81
N ARG A 157 3.00 -1.75 -13.75
CA ARG A 157 2.39 -2.33 -12.56
C ARG A 157 1.57 -1.30 -11.79
N CYS A 158 2.13 -0.13 -11.54
CA CYS A 158 1.42 0.98 -10.90
C CYS A 158 0.19 1.39 -11.71
N GLU A 159 0.29 1.48 -13.04
CA GLU A 159 -0.86 1.84 -13.88
C GLU A 159 -1.99 0.82 -13.79
N ALA A 160 -1.66 -0.47 -13.87
CA ALA A 160 -2.65 -1.54 -13.73
C ALA A 160 -3.31 -1.54 -12.34
N TRP A 161 -2.49 -1.37 -11.29
CA TRP A 161 -2.98 -1.38 -9.92
C TRP A 161 -3.79 -0.13 -9.57
N VAL A 162 -3.38 1.06 -9.98
CA VAL A 162 -4.15 2.30 -9.77
C VAL A 162 -5.53 2.20 -10.44
N LYS A 163 -5.64 1.54 -11.62
CA LYS A 163 -6.96 1.27 -12.24
C LYS A 163 -7.85 0.41 -11.33
N LEU A 164 -7.29 -0.59 -10.62
CA LEU A 164 -8.04 -1.39 -9.66
C LEU A 164 -8.51 -0.54 -8.47
N VAL A 165 -7.61 0.30 -7.93
CA VAL A 165 -7.93 1.17 -6.79
C VAL A 165 -9.02 2.18 -7.16
N VAL A 166 -8.95 2.77 -8.35
CA VAL A 166 -9.98 3.71 -8.84
C VAL A 166 -11.32 3.00 -9.03
N ALA A 167 -11.35 1.81 -9.62
CA ALA A 167 -12.58 1.04 -9.80
C ALA A 167 -13.22 0.67 -8.45
N GLU A 168 -12.39 0.31 -7.46
CA GLU A 168 -12.87 0.03 -6.10
C GLU A 168 -13.47 1.28 -5.44
N LEU A 169 -12.80 2.43 -5.56
CA LEU A 169 -13.30 3.71 -5.04
C LEU A 169 -14.65 4.08 -5.67
N ASP A 170 -14.80 3.95 -6.99
CA ASP A 170 -16.02 4.28 -7.72
C ASP A 170 -17.18 3.36 -7.32
N SER A 171 -16.91 2.07 -7.11
CA SER A 171 -17.92 1.10 -6.67
C SER A 171 -18.53 1.47 -5.33
N ARG A 172 -17.70 1.99 -4.41
CA ARG A 172 -18.14 2.42 -3.07
C ARG A 172 -18.95 3.72 -3.11
N LEU A 173 -18.56 4.67 -3.95
CA LEU A 173 -19.29 5.92 -4.12
C LEU A 173 -20.70 5.67 -4.67
N THR A 174 -20.85 4.68 -5.55
CA THR A 174 -22.16 4.31 -6.13
C THR A 174 -23.03 3.48 -5.18
N SER A 175 -22.44 2.86 -4.17
CA SER A 175 -23.14 2.02 -3.19
C SER A 175 -23.73 2.81 -2.01
N ILE A 176 -23.45 4.11 -1.89
CA ILE A 176 -24.04 4.98 -0.87
C ILE A 176 -25.47 5.33 -1.34
N PRO A 177 -26.54 4.92 -0.62
CA PRO A 177 -27.89 5.32 -0.98
C PRO A 177 -27.98 6.83 -0.97
N LEU A 178 -28.52 7.43 -2.04
CA LEU A 178 -28.90 8.83 -2.03
C LEU A 178 -29.86 9.02 -0.85
N ALA A 179 -29.41 9.77 0.16
CA ALA A 179 -30.29 10.19 1.24
C ALA A 179 -31.42 11.03 0.62
N VAL A 180 -32.63 10.47 0.64
CA VAL A 180 -33.89 11.11 0.20
C VAL A 180 -34.38 12.01 1.30
#